data_594af3a926b9a039cf08500f6a02ce06
#
_entry.id   594af3a926b9a039cf08500f6a02ce06
#
_cell.length_a   1.000
_cell.length_b   1.000
_cell.length_c   1.000
_cell.angle_alpha   90.00
_cell.angle_beta   90.00
_cell.angle_gamma   90.00
#
_symmetry.space_group_name_H-M   'P 1'
#
loop_
_entity.id
_entity.type
_entity.pdbx_description
1 polymer ?
#
loop_
_entity_poly.entity_id
_entity_poly.type
_entity_poly.pdbx_seq_one_letter_code
_entity_poly.pdbx_strand_id
1 'polypeptide(L)'
;MKEIALLLDKSGSMIGLQKTTVKAVNNFICEQKLIHPKKRLSLIQFNEKRSWTYEHQKLKDIPTFENKDYQPSGLTAIYDTLGDVIKKYENNNTEVTIALLTDGYENASRKFTAKKIRKKIKQLEKHKKWKFIYLGADSSTFLDAEILGISKQNTAQIEASEEGIPIAFSLMQKMISNI
;
A
#
# COMPACT_ATOMS: atom_id res chain seq x y z
N MET A 1 -1.67 -2.98 19.24
CA MET A 1 -1.99 -1.73 18.47
C MET A 1 -2.15 -2.14 17.02
N LYS A 2 -3.08 -1.54 16.27
CA LYS A 2 -3.31 -1.86 14.86
C LYS A 2 -2.87 -0.70 13.97
N GLU A 3 -2.07 -1.00 12.96
CA GLU A 3 -1.51 -0.04 11.99
C GLU A 3 -1.94 -0.39 10.59
N ILE A 4 -2.26 0.61 9.79
CA ILE A 4 -2.42 0.50 8.33
C ILE A 4 -1.22 1.18 7.70
N ALA A 5 -0.41 0.44 6.96
CA ALA A 5 0.65 0.98 6.12
C ALA A 5 0.17 0.98 4.66
N LEU A 6 -0.26 2.14 4.18
CA LEU A 6 -0.68 2.33 2.80
C LEU A 6 0.54 2.69 1.94
N LEU A 7 0.91 1.81 1.03
CA LEU A 7 1.98 1.98 0.07
C LEU A 7 1.36 2.44 -1.25
N LEU A 8 1.59 3.68 -1.59
CA LEU A 8 1.02 4.34 -2.75
C LEU A 8 2.10 4.55 -3.81
N ASP A 9 1.94 3.88 -4.94
CA ASP A 9 2.81 4.09 -6.09
C ASP A 9 2.71 5.53 -6.59
N LYS A 10 3.86 6.14 -6.80
CA LYS A 10 4.00 7.43 -7.46
C LYS A 10 4.97 7.37 -8.63
N SER A 11 5.09 6.23 -9.29
CA SER A 11 5.87 6.09 -10.53
C SER A 11 5.27 6.88 -11.68
N GLY A 12 6.01 6.98 -12.79
CA GLY A 12 5.62 7.80 -13.93
C GLY A 12 4.30 7.38 -14.58
N SER A 13 3.88 6.12 -14.49
CA SER A 13 2.61 5.62 -15.01
C SER A 13 1.39 6.25 -14.32
N MET A 14 1.52 6.68 -13.06
CA MET A 14 0.48 7.38 -12.30
C MET A 14 0.26 8.85 -12.73
N ILE A 15 1.05 9.37 -13.70
CA ILE A 15 0.84 10.72 -14.25
C ILE A 15 -0.54 10.80 -14.90
N GLY A 16 -1.29 11.87 -14.59
CA GLY A 16 -2.68 12.05 -15.04
C GLY A 16 -3.71 11.59 -14.01
N LEU A 17 -3.36 10.71 -13.08
CA LEU A 17 -4.26 10.20 -12.04
C LEU A 17 -4.13 10.92 -10.68
N GLN A 18 -3.33 12.00 -10.60
CA GLN A 18 -3.01 12.66 -9.32
C GLN A 18 -4.25 13.11 -8.56
N LYS A 19 -5.15 13.86 -9.22
CA LYS A 19 -6.34 14.42 -8.56
C LYS A 19 -7.25 13.32 -8.02
N THR A 20 -7.49 12.30 -8.83
CA THR A 20 -8.33 11.15 -8.48
C THR A 20 -7.71 10.35 -7.34
N THR A 21 -6.40 10.09 -7.40
CA THR A 21 -5.67 9.37 -6.35
C THR A 21 -5.71 10.14 -5.03
N VAL A 22 -5.42 11.42 -5.03
CA VAL A 22 -5.48 12.26 -3.82
C VAL A 22 -6.89 12.27 -3.20
N LYS A 23 -7.93 12.41 -4.03
CA LYS A 23 -9.33 12.33 -3.57
C LYS A 23 -9.65 10.96 -2.96
N ALA A 24 -9.23 9.88 -3.62
CA ALA A 24 -9.47 8.52 -3.14
C ALA A 24 -8.74 8.22 -1.82
N VAL A 25 -7.50 8.67 -1.66
CA VAL A 25 -6.74 8.57 -0.40
C VAL A 25 -7.49 9.31 0.73
N ASN A 26 -7.95 10.54 0.48
CA ASN A 26 -8.68 11.30 1.50
C ASN A 26 -10.00 10.63 1.89
N ASN A 27 -10.76 10.13 0.92
CA ASN A 27 -12.00 9.38 1.19
C ASN A 27 -11.71 8.12 2.03
N PHE A 28 -10.70 7.35 1.65
CA PHE A 28 -10.27 6.18 2.41
C PHE A 28 -9.89 6.53 3.86
N ILE A 29 -9.13 7.60 4.07
CA ILE A 29 -8.76 8.06 5.41
C ILE A 29 -10.02 8.47 6.20
N CYS A 30 -10.96 9.19 5.59
CA CYS A 30 -12.22 9.57 6.23
C CYS A 30 -13.04 8.34 6.66
N GLU A 31 -13.18 7.35 5.78
CA GLU A 31 -13.89 6.10 6.09
C GLU A 31 -13.19 5.31 7.21
N GLN A 32 -11.86 5.22 7.18
CA GLN A 32 -11.09 4.57 8.25
C GLN A 32 -11.25 5.29 9.59
N LYS A 33 -11.34 6.62 9.60
CA LYS A 33 -11.62 7.40 10.83
C LYS A 33 -12.95 7.01 11.47
N LEU A 34 -13.97 6.79 10.64
CA LEU A 34 -15.32 6.43 11.11
C LEU A 34 -15.38 5.00 11.64
N ILE A 35 -14.78 4.03 10.92
CA ILE A 35 -14.89 2.61 11.24
C ILE A 35 -13.90 2.20 12.35
N HIS A 36 -12.71 2.79 12.34
CA HIS A 36 -11.58 2.37 13.17
C HIS A 36 -10.81 3.53 13.80
N PRO A 37 -11.46 4.40 14.60
CA PRO A 37 -10.85 5.65 15.10
C PRO A 37 -9.58 5.44 15.95
N LYS A 38 -9.37 4.24 16.49
CA LYS A 38 -8.21 3.88 17.32
C LYS A 38 -7.01 3.36 16.52
N LYS A 39 -7.18 3.06 15.23
CA LYS A 39 -6.07 2.64 14.38
C LYS A 39 -5.13 3.80 14.06
N ARG A 40 -3.91 3.45 13.67
CA ARG A 40 -2.93 4.38 13.13
C ARG A 40 -2.76 4.12 11.65
N LEU A 41 -2.28 5.11 10.93
CA LEU A 41 -1.98 5.01 9.53
C LEU A 41 -0.62 5.62 9.23
N SER A 42 0.12 4.92 8.38
CA SER A 42 1.26 5.47 7.66
C SER A 42 0.95 5.49 6.18
N LEU A 43 1.21 6.62 5.52
CA LEU A 43 1.15 6.76 4.07
C LEU A 43 2.57 6.84 3.55
N ILE A 44 2.96 5.85 2.79
CA ILE A 44 4.27 5.73 2.15
C ILE A 44 4.09 5.86 0.65
N GLN A 45 4.59 6.93 0.09
CA GLN A 45 4.68 7.08 -1.36
C GLN A 45 5.98 6.50 -1.87
N PHE A 46 5.94 5.78 -2.98
CA PHE A 46 7.14 5.17 -3.55
C PHE A 46 7.22 5.26 -5.07
N ASN A 47 8.42 5.36 -5.55
CA ASN A 47 8.88 5.07 -6.89
C ASN A 47 10.22 4.31 -6.73
N GLU A 48 11.35 4.72 -7.29
CA GLU A 48 12.68 4.22 -6.90
C GLU A 48 13.13 4.70 -5.52
N LYS A 49 12.44 5.70 -4.96
CA LYS A 49 12.65 6.23 -3.61
C LYS A 49 11.36 6.05 -2.78
N ARG A 50 11.47 6.09 -1.46
CA ARG A 50 10.34 6.06 -0.52
C ARG A 50 10.28 7.35 0.27
N SER A 51 9.09 7.90 0.42
CA SER A 51 8.78 9.05 1.27
C SER A 51 7.61 8.74 2.19
N TRP A 52 7.79 9.04 3.47
CA TRP A 52 6.76 8.86 4.50
C TRP A 52 5.99 10.16 4.62
N THR A 53 4.83 10.23 3.97
CA THR A 53 3.94 11.40 4.04
C THR A 53 3.31 11.49 5.42
N TYR A 54 2.81 10.35 5.91
CA TYR A 54 2.37 10.19 7.29
C TYR A 54 3.09 9.00 7.89
N GLU A 55 3.53 9.14 9.14
CA GLU A 55 4.24 8.08 9.83
C GLU A 55 3.58 7.82 11.18
N HIS A 56 2.99 6.62 11.33
CA HIS A 56 2.42 6.14 12.60
C HIS A 56 1.44 7.14 13.26
N GLN A 57 0.70 7.87 12.45
CA GLN A 57 -0.24 8.88 12.96
C GLN A 57 -1.56 8.27 13.36
N LYS A 58 -2.17 8.79 14.42
CA LYS A 58 -3.55 8.46 14.75
C LYS A 58 -4.46 8.94 13.62
N LEU A 59 -5.37 8.10 13.16
CA LEU A 59 -6.26 8.44 12.05
C LEU A 59 -6.95 9.80 12.23
N LYS A 60 -7.42 10.10 13.45
CA LYS A 60 -8.10 11.37 13.76
C LYS A 60 -7.25 12.62 13.50
N ASP A 61 -5.93 12.51 13.63
CA ASP A 61 -4.97 13.61 13.56
C ASP A 61 -4.34 13.78 12.16
N ILE A 62 -4.71 12.91 11.18
CA ILE A 62 -4.18 12.98 9.83
C ILE A 62 -4.77 14.19 9.10
N PRO A 63 -3.93 15.12 8.61
CA PRO A 63 -4.39 16.25 7.81
C PRO A 63 -4.84 15.79 6.42
N THR A 64 -5.45 16.69 5.68
CA THR A 64 -5.85 16.45 4.29
C THR A 64 -4.61 16.23 3.42
N PHE A 65 -4.62 15.19 2.62
CA PHE A 65 -3.61 14.92 1.60
C PHE A 65 -3.88 15.82 0.39
N GLU A 66 -2.88 16.57 -0.06
CA GLU A 66 -3.05 17.58 -1.10
C GLU A 66 -2.37 17.18 -2.41
N ASN A 67 -2.82 17.74 -3.52
CA ASN A 67 -2.22 17.47 -4.84
C ASN A 67 -0.72 17.80 -4.91
N LYS A 68 -0.27 18.82 -4.17
CA LYS A 68 1.15 19.17 -4.08
C LYS A 68 2.00 18.08 -3.42
N ASP A 69 1.39 17.25 -2.58
CA ASP A 69 2.07 16.19 -1.83
C ASP A 69 2.24 14.91 -2.66
N TYR A 70 1.54 14.80 -3.80
CA TYR A 70 1.58 13.62 -4.67
C TYR A 70 2.01 14.01 -6.08
N GLN A 71 3.29 13.77 -6.37
CA GLN A 71 3.92 14.12 -7.65
C GLN A 71 4.52 12.86 -8.30
N PRO A 72 3.75 12.14 -9.16
CA PRO A 72 4.22 10.94 -9.83
C PRO A 72 5.41 11.20 -10.74
N SER A 73 6.42 10.34 -10.65
CA SER A 73 7.62 10.35 -11.49
C SER A 73 8.47 9.10 -11.27
N GLY A 74 9.36 8.78 -12.21
CA GLY A 74 10.37 7.73 -12.04
C GLY A 74 9.85 6.30 -12.24
N LEU A 75 10.58 5.35 -11.69
CA LEU A 75 10.38 3.90 -11.82
C LEU A 75 9.70 3.31 -10.58
N THR A 76 9.50 1.99 -10.55
CA THR A 76 8.69 1.29 -9.52
C THR A 76 9.55 0.28 -8.75
N ALA A 77 9.86 0.55 -7.47
CA ALA A 77 10.66 -0.31 -6.59
C ALA A 77 9.80 -0.97 -5.49
N ILE A 78 8.97 -1.95 -5.88
CA ILE A 78 8.01 -2.62 -4.99
C ILE A 78 8.74 -3.39 -3.89
N TYR A 79 9.74 -4.21 -4.24
CA TYR A 79 10.41 -5.09 -3.27
C TYR A 79 11.21 -4.28 -2.24
N ASP A 80 11.88 -3.22 -2.68
CA ASP A 80 12.62 -2.34 -1.78
C ASP A 80 11.67 -1.60 -0.84
N THR A 81 10.51 -1.18 -1.33
CA THR A 81 9.49 -0.52 -0.53
C THR A 81 8.91 -1.44 0.53
N LEU A 82 8.47 -2.64 0.14
CA LEU A 82 7.99 -3.66 1.08
C LEU A 82 9.06 -4.01 2.12
N GLY A 83 10.31 -4.20 1.69
CA GLY A 83 11.41 -4.54 2.58
C GLY A 83 11.72 -3.46 3.61
N ASP A 84 11.77 -2.20 3.21
CA ASP A 84 12.03 -1.08 4.11
C ASP A 84 10.87 -0.89 5.11
N VAL A 85 9.60 -1.02 4.66
CA VAL A 85 8.42 -0.95 5.52
C VAL A 85 8.36 -2.12 6.51
N ILE A 86 8.60 -3.34 6.05
CA ILE A 86 8.67 -4.52 6.92
C ILE A 86 9.73 -4.32 8.01
N LYS A 87 10.95 -3.92 7.65
CA LYS A 87 12.02 -3.66 8.63
C LYS A 87 11.65 -2.65 9.69
N LYS A 88 10.91 -1.62 9.29
CA LYS A 88 10.50 -0.55 10.22
C LYS A 88 9.54 -1.04 11.28
N TYR A 89 8.64 -1.96 10.93
CA TYR A 89 7.58 -2.41 11.85
C TYR A 89 7.79 -3.79 12.46
N GLU A 90 8.64 -4.65 11.88
CA GLU A 90 8.76 -6.07 12.30
C GLU A 90 9.22 -6.28 13.75
N ASN A 91 9.95 -5.32 14.31
CA ASN A 91 10.42 -5.40 15.69
C ASN A 91 9.41 -4.87 16.72
N ASN A 92 8.32 -4.26 16.27
CA ASN A 92 7.27 -3.75 17.13
C ASN A 92 6.20 -4.83 17.36
N ASN A 93 5.62 -4.86 18.57
CA ASN A 93 4.48 -5.75 18.85
C ASN A 93 3.16 -5.13 18.34
N THR A 94 3.13 -4.79 17.04
CA THR A 94 2.01 -4.13 16.38
C THR A 94 1.46 -5.04 15.29
N GLU A 95 0.16 -5.20 15.22
CA GLU A 95 -0.52 -5.82 14.09
C GLU A 95 -0.53 -4.83 12.93
N VAL A 96 0.02 -5.20 11.78
CA VAL A 96 0.17 -4.30 10.63
C VAL A 96 -0.58 -4.87 9.43
N THR A 97 -1.42 -4.04 8.81
CA THR A 97 -1.95 -4.30 7.48
C THR A 97 -1.17 -3.47 6.48
N ILE A 98 -0.40 -4.11 5.62
CA ILE A 98 0.28 -3.45 4.50
C ILE A 98 -0.63 -3.56 3.29
N ALA A 99 -1.05 -2.42 2.76
CA ALA A 99 -1.86 -2.32 1.55
C ALA A 99 -1.07 -1.59 0.47
N LEU A 100 -0.75 -2.29 -0.61
CA LEU A 100 -0.01 -1.79 -1.76
C LEU A 100 -0.97 -1.49 -2.91
N LEU A 101 -0.89 -0.28 -3.46
CA LEU A 101 -1.53 0.13 -4.70
C LEU A 101 -0.46 0.52 -5.71
N THR A 102 -0.44 -0.13 -6.87
CA THR A 102 0.49 0.13 -7.97
C THR A 102 -0.20 -0.06 -9.32
N ASP A 103 0.20 0.71 -10.31
CA ASP A 103 -0.21 0.53 -11.71
C ASP A 103 0.94 0.01 -12.59
N GLY A 104 2.12 -0.21 -12.00
CA GLY A 104 3.34 -0.58 -12.69
C GLY A 104 3.99 -1.87 -12.23
N TYR A 105 4.92 -2.33 -13.05
CA TYR A 105 5.75 -3.51 -12.78
C TYR A 105 6.94 -3.15 -11.90
N GLU A 106 7.35 -4.10 -11.06
CA GLU A 106 8.64 -4.04 -10.38
C GLU A 106 9.80 -3.92 -11.39
N ASN A 107 10.53 -2.81 -11.35
CA ASN A 107 11.61 -2.55 -12.29
C ASN A 107 12.81 -1.77 -11.72
N ALA A 108 12.81 -1.45 -10.42
CA ALA A 108 13.81 -0.58 -9.83
C ALA A 108 14.39 -1.05 -8.49
N SER A 109 13.92 -2.15 -7.91
CA SER A 109 14.44 -2.66 -6.64
C SER A 109 15.86 -3.17 -6.76
N ARG A 110 16.71 -2.83 -5.77
CA ARG A 110 18.14 -3.19 -5.73
C ARG A 110 18.57 -3.85 -4.42
N LYS A 111 17.83 -3.64 -3.33
CA LYS A 111 18.19 -4.13 -1.97
C LYS A 111 17.54 -5.46 -1.65
N PHE A 112 16.29 -5.64 -2.07
CA PHE A 112 15.49 -6.81 -1.78
C PHE A 112 15.10 -7.55 -3.05
N THR A 113 14.98 -8.86 -2.93
CA THR A 113 14.46 -9.73 -4.00
C THR A 113 13.08 -10.24 -3.62
N ALA A 114 12.27 -10.60 -4.61
CA ALA A 114 10.96 -11.22 -4.39
C ALA A 114 11.03 -12.40 -3.41
N LYS A 115 12.05 -13.26 -3.54
CA LYS A 115 12.27 -14.42 -2.64
C LYS A 115 12.44 -14.01 -1.18
N LYS A 116 13.21 -12.95 -0.90
CA LYS A 116 13.41 -12.43 0.46
C LYS A 116 12.11 -11.85 1.02
N ILE A 117 11.39 -11.06 0.21
CA ILE A 117 10.10 -10.46 0.61
C ILE A 117 9.08 -11.56 0.87
N ARG A 118 8.93 -12.55 -0.03
CA ARG A 118 8.02 -13.71 0.16
C ARG A 118 8.27 -14.44 1.49
N LYS A 119 9.53 -14.68 1.83
CA LYS A 119 9.87 -15.35 3.11
C LYS A 119 9.39 -14.52 4.31
N LYS A 120 9.60 -13.20 4.26
CA LYS A 120 9.18 -12.28 5.32
C LYS A 120 7.65 -12.20 5.44
N ILE A 121 6.93 -12.06 4.33
CA ILE A 121 5.46 -12.04 4.30
C ILE A 121 4.90 -13.28 4.99
N LYS A 122 5.30 -14.48 4.55
CA LYS A 122 4.83 -15.74 5.14
C LYS A 122 5.11 -15.84 6.64
N GLN A 123 6.29 -15.39 7.07
CA GLN A 123 6.66 -15.39 8.48
C GLN A 123 5.78 -14.44 9.31
N LEU A 124 5.53 -13.23 8.80
CA LEU A 124 4.78 -12.19 9.52
C LEU A 124 3.29 -12.50 9.58
N GLU A 125 2.70 -13.01 8.50
CA GLU A 125 1.31 -13.48 8.52
C GLU A 125 1.10 -14.62 9.53
N LYS A 126 2.03 -15.59 9.57
CA LYS A 126 1.95 -16.73 10.49
C LYS A 126 2.12 -16.35 11.96
N HIS A 127 3.09 -15.49 12.28
CA HIS A 127 3.54 -15.29 13.65
C HIS A 127 3.17 -13.94 14.27
N LYS A 128 2.78 -12.94 13.49
CA LYS A 128 2.54 -11.57 13.97
C LYS A 128 1.17 -11.00 13.65
N LYS A 129 0.26 -11.78 13.06
CA LYS A 129 -1.06 -11.33 12.60
C LYS A 129 -0.96 -10.13 11.66
N TRP A 130 0.05 -10.11 10.79
CA TRP A 130 0.14 -9.15 9.72
C TRP A 130 -0.74 -9.57 8.55
N LYS A 131 -1.18 -8.60 7.77
CA LYS A 131 -1.92 -8.82 6.54
C LYS A 131 -1.26 -8.03 5.41
N PHE A 132 -1.18 -8.66 4.25
CA PHE A 132 -0.67 -8.03 3.04
C PHE A 132 -1.77 -8.02 1.98
N ILE A 133 -2.02 -6.85 1.40
CA ILE A 133 -3.01 -6.60 0.35
C ILE A 133 -2.27 -6.06 -0.85
N TYR A 134 -2.56 -6.59 -2.04
CA TYR A 134 -1.95 -6.19 -3.30
C TYR A 134 -3.03 -5.79 -4.30
N LEU A 135 -3.02 -4.53 -4.72
CA LEU A 135 -3.88 -4.00 -5.77
C LEU A 135 -3.00 -3.52 -6.91
N GLY A 136 -3.10 -4.18 -8.05
CA GLY A 136 -2.30 -3.89 -9.23
C GLY A 136 -3.17 -3.64 -10.46
N ALA A 137 -2.68 -2.81 -11.39
CA ALA A 137 -3.47 -2.42 -12.55
C ALA A 137 -3.16 -3.21 -13.82
N ASP A 138 -2.18 -4.08 -13.81
CA ASP A 138 -1.78 -4.84 -14.99
C ASP A 138 -2.25 -6.31 -14.96
N SER A 139 -2.10 -6.98 -16.08
CA SER A 139 -2.49 -8.39 -16.25
C SER A 139 -1.64 -9.37 -15.42
N SER A 140 -0.47 -8.95 -14.92
CA SER A 140 0.40 -9.77 -14.08
C SER A 140 0.07 -9.68 -12.59
N THR A 141 -0.87 -8.81 -12.19
CA THR A 141 -1.18 -8.51 -10.77
C THR A 141 -1.29 -9.75 -9.88
N PHE A 142 -2.01 -10.77 -10.33
CA PHE A 142 -2.16 -12.01 -9.55
C PHE A 142 -0.88 -12.84 -9.50
N LEU A 143 -0.08 -12.85 -10.58
CA LEU A 143 1.21 -13.51 -10.63
C LEU A 143 2.22 -12.81 -9.71
N ASP A 144 2.26 -11.49 -9.74
CA ASP A 144 3.15 -10.70 -8.89
C ASP A 144 2.84 -10.89 -7.41
N ALA A 145 1.55 -10.88 -7.06
CA ALA A 145 1.11 -11.18 -5.70
C ALA A 145 1.48 -12.62 -5.27
N GLU A 146 1.32 -13.60 -6.15
CA GLU A 146 1.70 -14.99 -5.90
C GLU A 146 3.23 -15.14 -5.72
N ILE A 147 4.03 -14.47 -6.54
CA ILE A 147 5.49 -14.40 -6.40
C ILE A 147 5.87 -13.88 -5.02
N LEU A 148 5.18 -12.88 -4.52
CA LEU A 148 5.37 -12.33 -3.18
C LEU A 148 4.75 -13.19 -2.05
N GLY A 149 3.94 -14.19 -2.40
CA GLY A 149 3.26 -15.06 -1.45
C GLY A 149 1.99 -14.47 -0.84
N ILE A 150 1.45 -13.42 -1.44
CA ILE A 150 0.17 -12.82 -1.05
C ILE A 150 -0.97 -13.65 -1.64
N SER A 151 -1.98 -13.95 -0.84
CA SER A 151 -3.09 -14.81 -1.25
C SER A 151 -4.03 -14.11 -2.24
N LYS A 152 -4.70 -14.90 -3.10
CA LYS A 152 -5.69 -14.37 -4.08
C LYS A 152 -6.82 -13.58 -3.43
N GLN A 153 -7.27 -13.96 -2.25
CA GLN A 153 -8.32 -13.22 -1.51
C GLN A 153 -7.87 -11.83 -1.03
N ASN A 154 -6.56 -11.58 -0.97
CA ASN A 154 -5.95 -10.31 -0.62
C ASN A 154 -5.35 -9.61 -1.84
N THR A 155 -5.71 -10.04 -3.04
CA THR A 155 -5.23 -9.50 -4.31
C THR A 155 -6.42 -9.08 -5.16
N ALA A 156 -6.34 -7.92 -5.79
CA ALA A 156 -7.31 -7.52 -6.80
C ALA A 156 -6.60 -6.82 -7.97
N GLN A 157 -7.06 -7.16 -9.17
CA GLN A 157 -6.73 -6.39 -10.36
C GLN A 157 -7.70 -5.22 -10.44
N ILE A 158 -7.15 -4.04 -10.70
CA ILE A 158 -7.90 -2.80 -10.82
C ILE A 158 -7.65 -2.19 -12.21
N GLU A 159 -8.30 -1.09 -12.50
CA GLU A 159 -8.01 -0.29 -13.69
C GLU A 159 -7.28 0.99 -13.28
N ALA A 160 -6.19 1.34 -13.99
CA ALA A 160 -5.47 2.59 -13.80
C ALA A 160 -6.20 3.72 -14.56
N SER A 161 -7.37 4.09 -14.06
CA SER A 161 -8.25 5.11 -14.63
C SER A 161 -8.85 5.99 -13.54
N GLU A 162 -9.48 7.10 -13.94
CA GLU A 162 -10.18 7.98 -12.98
C GLU A 162 -11.32 7.25 -12.26
N GLU A 163 -11.96 6.29 -12.91
CA GLU A 163 -13.00 5.44 -12.34
C GLU A 163 -12.44 4.28 -11.53
N GLY A 164 -11.34 3.67 -11.97
CA GLY A 164 -10.74 2.49 -11.36
C GLY A 164 -10.07 2.76 -10.02
N ILE A 165 -9.41 3.91 -9.85
CA ILE A 165 -8.73 4.27 -8.61
C ILE A 165 -9.70 4.34 -7.41
N PRO A 166 -10.87 5.00 -7.46
CA PRO A 166 -11.84 4.95 -6.36
C PRO A 166 -12.34 3.53 -6.05
N ILE A 167 -12.53 2.70 -7.09
CA ILE A 167 -12.91 1.28 -6.91
C ILE A 167 -11.82 0.51 -6.17
N ALA A 168 -10.54 0.74 -6.51
CA ALA A 168 -9.41 0.14 -5.83
C ALA A 168 -9.42 0.44 -4.33
N PHE A 169 -9.62 1.68 -3.94
CA PHE A 169 -9.69 2.07 -2.53
C PHE A 169 -10.91 1.46 -1.82
N SER A 170 -12.06 1.35 -2.50
CA SER A 170 -13.24 0.65 -1.95
C SER A 170 -12.97 -0.84 -1.72
N LEU A 171 -12.29 -1.52 -2.66
CA LEU A 171 -11.86 -2.91 -2.48
C LEU A 171 -10.86 -3.06 -1.33
N MET A 172 -9.88 -2.19 -1.27
CA MET A 172 -8.91 -2.14 -0.17
C MET A 172 -9.61 -2.00 1.18
N GLN A 173 -10.59 -1.09 1.27
CA GLN A 173 -11.41 -0.88 2.47
C GLN A 173 -12.10 -2.18 2.91
N LYS A 174 -12.76 -2.88 2.00
CA LYS A 174 -13.41 -4.16 2.29
C LYS A 174 -12.40 -5.22 2.76
N MET A 175 -11.25 -5.32 2.09
CA MET A 175 -10.20 -6.25 2.48
C MET A 175 -9.63 -5.95 3.87
N ILE A 176 -9.50 -4.67 4.26
CA ILE A 176 -9.04 -4.27 5.60
C ILE A 176 -10.10 -4.53 6.68
N SER A 177 -11.39 -4.37 6.36
CA SER A 177 -12.48 -4.51 7.33
C SER A 177 -12.83 -5.97 7.65
N ASN A 178 -12.49 -6.92 6.79
CA ASN A 178 -12.69 -8.36 7.00
C ASN A 178 -11.68 -8.98 7.99
N ILE A 179 -11.25 -8.19 9.00
CA ILE A 179 -10.26 -8.60 10.03
C ILE A 179 -10.90 -8.59 11.42
#